data_fdf52b132eff73d7cc0bdc73c881befe
#
_entry.id   fdf52b132eff73d7cc0bdc73c881befe
#
_cell.length_a   1.000
_cell.length_b   1.000
_cell.length_c   1.000
_cell.angle_alpha   90.00
_cell.angle_beta   90.00
_cell.angle_gamma   90.00
#
_symmetry.space_group_name_H-M   'P 1'
#
loop_
_entity.id
_entity.type
_entity.pdbx_description
1 polymer ?
#
loop_
_entity_poly.entity_id
_entity_poly.type
_entity_poly.pdbx_seq_one_letter_code
_entity_poly.pdbx_strand_id
1 'polypeptide(L)' 'MNIFGKKKDTAIIGKRIVLGHMEDPEPIPDGATGTIVHVDDWGHIHVQWDNGRSLSVIPGEDRFEITEQ' A
#
# COMPACT_ATOMS: atom_id res chain seq x y z
N MET A 1 4.39 -23.21 2.95
CA MET A 1 3.80 -22.58 1.79
C MET A 1 2.32 -22.36 1.99
N ASN A 2 1.83 -21.24 1.59
CA ASN A 2 0.43 -20.92 1.75
C ASN A 2 -0.31 -21.20 0.46
N ILE A 3 -1.09 -22.28 0.44
CA ILE A 3 -1.75 -22.68 -0.78
C ILE A 3 -3.17 -22.15 -0.86
N PHE A 4 -3.63 -21.49 0.17
CA PHE A 4 -5.00 -21.09 0.19
C PHE A 4 -5.22 -19.62 0.05
N GLY A 5 -4.33 -18.90 -0.23
CA GLY A 5 -4.66 -17.59 -0.34
C GLY A 5 -3.54 -16.65 -0.34
N LYS A 6 -3.83 -15.50 0.09
CA LYS A 6 -2.91 -14.45 0.01
C LYS A 6 -1.83 -14.58 1.02
N LYS A 7 -0.66 -14.36 0.58
CA LYS A 7 0.46 -14.31 1.45
C LYS A 7 0.61 -12.91 1.95
N LYS A 8 0.69 -12.78 3.24
CA LYS A 8 0.90 -11.50 3.87
C LYS A 8 2.38 -11.18 3.84
N ASP A 9 2.75 -10.16 3.11
CA ASP A 9 4.14 -9.81 2.94
C ASP A 9 4.54 -8.72 3.91
N THR A 10 4.93 -9.11 5.11
CA THR A 10 5.29 -8.15 6.15
C THR A 10 6.69 -7.58 5.95
N ALA A 11 7.45 -8.14 5.01
CA ALA A 11 8.79 -7.62 4.76
C ALA A 11 8.78 -6.22 4.17
N ILE A 12 7.64 -5.79 3.64
CA ILE A 12 7.55 -4.46 3.06
C ILE A 12 7.21 -3.38 4.08
N ILE A 13 6.89 -3.78 5.31
CA ILE A 13 6.57 -2.79 6.35
C ILE A 13 7.81 -1.94 6.59
N GLY A 14 7.62 -0.63 6.56
CA GLY A 14 8.72 0.32 6.71
C GLY A 14 9.27 0.84 5.40
N LYS A 15 8.90 0.21 4.29
CA LYS A 15 9.39 0.67 2.99
C LYS A 15 8.57 1.84 2.49
N ARG A 16 9.14 2.54 1.54
CA ARG A 16 8.46 3.67 0.93
C ARG A 16 7.63 3.18 -0.25
N ILE A 17 6.58 3.91 -0.54
CA ILE A 17 5.65 3.56 -1.60
C ILE A 17 5.28 4.81 -2.38
N VAL A 18 5.13 4.66 -3.69
CA VAL A 18 4.68 5.74 -4.57
C VAL A 18 3.37 5.30 -5.17
N LEU A 19 2.36 6.14 -5.09
CA LEU A 19 1.06 5.83 -5.64
C LEU A 19 1.02 6.16 -7.11
N GLY A 20 0.58 5.20 -7.93
CA GLY A 20 0.31 5.46 -9.33
C GLY A 20 -1.09 6.01 -9.51
N HIS A 21 -2.07 5.25 -9.04
CA HIS A 21 -3.46 5.69 -9.13
C HIS A 21 -4.31 4.85 -8.19
N MET A 22 -5.28 5.46 -7.57
CA MET A 22 -6.14 4.81 -6.61
C MET A 22 -7.60 5.00 -6.99
N GLU A 23 -8.36 3.91 -6.94
CA GLU A 23 -9.80 3.97 -7.18
C GLU A 23 -10.49 4.14 -5.84
N ASP A 24 -10.85 5.35 -5.52
CA ASP A 24 -11.43 5.66 -4.22
C ASP A 24 -12.19 6.97 -4.38
N PRO A 25 -13.31 7.15 -3.67
CA PRO A 25 -14.07 8.41 -3.76
C PRO A 25 -13.26 9.62 -3.34
N GLU A 26 -12.32 9.42 -2.41
CA GLU A 26 -11.44 10.53 -1.98
C GLU A 26 -10.01 10.03 -2.03
N PRO A 27 -9.48 9.88 -3.22
CA PRO A 27 -8.20 9.21 -3.37
C PRO A 27 -7.03 10.05 -2.91
N ILE A 28 -5.95 9.34 -2.60
CA ILE A 28 -4.65 9.97 -2.45
C ILE A 28 -4.23 10.41 -3.86
N PRO A 29 -3.61 11.57 -4.01
CA PRO A 29 -3.22 12.03 -5.36
C PRO A 29 -2.22 11.11 -6.02
N ASP A 30 -2.30 11.00 -7.34
CA ASP A 30 -1.34 10.25 -8.13
C ASP A 30 0.06 10.83 -7.87
N GLY A 31 1.01 9.95 -7.71
CA GLY A 31 2.39 10.38 -7.47
C GLY A 31 2.75 10.62 -6.02
N ALA A 32 1.78 10.53 -5.12
CA ALA A 32 2.05 10.73 -3.71
C ALA A 32 2.95 9.63 -3.17
N THR A 33 3.70 9.96 -2.13
CA THR A 33 4.58 9.00 -1.50
C THR A 33 4.18 8.82 -0.05
N GLY A 34 4.57 7.70 0.53
CA GLY A 34 4.27 7.41 1.91
C GLY A 34 5.13 6.29 2.44
N THR A 35 4.83 5.88 3.66
CA THR A 35 5.54 4.78 4.33
C THR A 35 4.55 3.68 4.66
N ILE A 36 4.90 2.46 4.33
CA ILE A 36 4.06 1.30 4.63
C ILE A 36 4.19 1.00 6.11
N VAL A 37 3.05 0.97 6.80
CA VAL A 37 3.06 0.77 8.24
C VAL A 37 2.46 -0.57 8.65
N HIS A 38 1.70 -1.21 7.78
CA HIS A 38 1.06 -2.47 8.15
C HIS A 38 0.55 -3.17 6.90
N VAL A 39 0.49 -4.49 6.94
CA VAL A 39 -0.16 -5.29 5.90
C VAL A 39 -1.15 -6.17 6.63
N ASP A 40 -2.41 -6.08 6.28
CA ASP A 40 -3.43 -6.83 7.01
C ASP A 40 -3.62 -8.23 6.40
N ASP A 41 -4.51 -9.00 7.00
CA ASP A 41 -4.69 -10.39 6.59
C ASP A 41 -5.32 -10.53 5.22
N TRP A 42 -5.96 -9.48 4.72
CA TRP A 42 -6.51 -9.50 3.37
C TRP A 42 -5.48 -9.10 2.33
N GLY A 43 -4.30 -8.72 2.76
CA GLY A 43 -3.26 -8.26 1.84
C GLY A 43 -3.35 -6.79 1.51
N HIS A 44 -4.19 -6.03 2.21
CA HIS A 44 -4.26 -4.59 2.00
C HIS A 44 -3.06 -3.93 2.67
N ILE A 45 -2.44 -3.01 1.98
CA ILE A 45 -1.23 -2.36 2.44
C ILE A 45 -1.59 -1.01 3.04
N HIS A 46 -1.39 -0.89 4.34
CA HIS A 46 -1.74 0.33 5.06
C HIS A 46 -0.57 1.30 4.98
N VAL A 47 -0.85 2.51 4.55
CA VAL A 47 0.17 3.49 4.27
C VAL A 47 -0.11 4.77 5.04
N GLN A 48 0.93 5.32 5.63
CA GLN A 48 0.89 6.65 6.17
C GLN A 48 1.47 7.55 5.09
N TRP A 49 0.61 8.30 4.43
CA TRP A 49 1.03 9.14 3.31
C TRP A 49 1.70 10.41 3.82
N ASP A 50 2.63 10.92 3.05
CA ASP A 50 3.40 12.09 3.47
C ASP A 50 2.53 13.33 3.65
N ASN A 51 1.35 13.34 3.02
CA ASN A 51 0.42 14.47 3.18
C ASN A 51 -0.39 14.38 4.48
N GLY A 52 -0.11 13.40 5.33
CA GLY A 52 -0.78 13.27 6.62
C GLY A 52 -1.99 12.34 6.61
N ARG A 53 -2.40 11.86 5.46
CA ARG A 53 -3.53 10.94 5.39
C ARG A 53 -3.09 9.50 5.61
N SER A 54 -4.03 8.69 6.06
CA SER A 54 -3.82 7.25 6.20
C SER A 54 -4.87 6.57 5.34
N LEU A 55 -4.43 5.77 4.38
CA LEU A 55 -5.35 5.08 3.48
C LEU A 55 -4.63 3.91 2.88
N SER A 56 -5.28 2.76 2.86
CA SER A 56 -4.67 1.53 2.35
C SER A 56 -4.69 1.51 0.83
N VAL A 57 -3.72 0.84 0.24
CA VAL A 57 -3.78 0.48 -1.18
C VAL A 57 -4.14 -0.99 -1.28
N ILE A 58 -4.89 -1.33 -2.30
CA ILE A 58 -5.41 -2.67 -2.51
C ILE A 58 -4.76 -3.24 -3.75
N PRO A 59 -3.84 -4.21 -3.57
CA PRO A 59 -3.20 -4.83 -4.73
C PRO A 59 -4.26 -5.40 -5.67
N GLY A 60 -4.08 -5.14 -6.95
CA GLY A 60 -5.03 -5.58 -7.95
C GLY A 60 -6.05 -4.52 -8.32
N GLU A 61 -6.30 -3.55 -7.43
CA GLU A 61 -7.23 -2.46 -7.73
C GLU A 61 -6.51 -1.14 -7.87
N ASP A 62 -5.52 -0.91 -7.03
CA ASP A 62 -4.78 0.34 -7.03
C ASP A 62 -3.42 0.12 -7.64
N ARG A 63 -2.87 1.14 -8.27
CA ARG A 63 -1.53 1.05 -8.85
C ARG A 63 -0.54 1.74 -7.95
N PHE A 64 0.54 1.06 -7.65
CA PHE A 64 1.56 1.62 -6.78
C PHE A 64 2.88 0.91 -7.03
N GLU A 65 3.93 1.52 -6.53
CA GLU A 65 5.25 0.93 -6.61
C GLU A 65 5.92 1.04 -5.26
N ILE A 66 6.52 -0.05 -4.80
CA ILE A 66 7.24 -0.05 -3.54
C ILE A 66 8.71 0.18 -3.87
N THR A 67 9.29 1.20 -3.26
CA THR A 67 10.65 1.57 -3.57
C THR A 67 11.60 1.02 -2.53
N GLU A 68 12.80 0.73 -2.94
CA GLU A 68 13.83 0.33 -2.02
C GLU A 68 14.28 1.53 -1.25
N GLN A 69 14.47 1.34 0.05
CA GLN A 69 14.83 2.50 0.81
C GLN A 69 15.78 2.18 1.92
#